data_e68d101f58e61371c70dcd476dd8933c
#
_entry.id   e68d101f58e61371c70dcd476dd8933c
#
_cell.length_a   1.000
_cell.length_b   1.000
_cell.length_c   1.000
_cell.angle_alpha   90.00
_cell.angle_beta   90.00
_cell.angle_gamma   90.00
#
_symmetry.space_group_name_H-M   'P 1'
#
loop_
_entity.id
_entity.type
_entity.pdbx_description
1 polymer ?
#
loop_
_entity_poly.entity_id
_entity_poly.type
_entity_poly.pdbx_seq_one_letter_code
_entity_poly.pdbx_strand_id
1 'polypeptide(L)'
;MAIYQLDDLIPQLATGAWVADSAQVIGDVRMAENSNVWFGTVVRGDSETITIGKNSNVQDGCVLHADPGLPLIIGDNVSVGHQVMLHGCTVGDGTLIAIGAIVLNGAVIGKNCIVGAAALVTEGKVFPDGSMIMGSPAKVMRELSAEQQAGLLNISKHYVANAKRFKAGLKKIS
;
A
#
# COMPACT_ATOMS: atom_id res chain seq x y z
N MET A 1 17.53 -7.24 -0.01
CA MET A 1 16.29 -7.14 -0.83
C MET A 1 15.98 -8.52 -1.39
N ALA A 2 14.79 -9.00 -1.14
CA ALA A 2 14.31 -10.24 -1.74
C ALA A 2 13.29 -9.90 -2.85
N ILE A 3 13.80 -9.73 -4.06
CA ILE A 3 13.03 -9.46 -5.27
C ILE A 3 13.17 -10.67 -6.17
N TYR A 4 12.03 -11.29 -6.53
CA TYR A 4 12.01 -12.55 -7.24
C TYR A 4 11.26 -12.44 -8.56
N GLN A 5 11.88 -12.92 -9.62
CA GLN A 5 11.19 -13.31 -10.84
C GLN A 5 10.44 -14.62 -10.60
N LEU A 6 9.22 -14.71 -11.13
CA LEU A 6 8.45 -15.95 -11.20
C LEU A 6 8.11 -16.20 -12.68
N ASP A 7 8.60 -17.26 -13.25
CA ASP A 7 8.51 -17.52 -14.70
C ASP A 7 8.97 -16.30 -15.50
N ASP A 8 8.11 -15.72 -16.33
CA ASP A 8 8.40 -14.50 -17.11
C ASP A 8 7.98 -13.20 -16.40
N LEU A 9 7.43 -13.29 -15.19
CA LEU A 9 6.96 -12.15 -14.41
C LEU A 9 8.10 -11.55 -13.59
N ILE A 10 8.54 -10.34 -13.95
CA ILE A 10 9.68 -9.66 -13.33
C ILE A 10 9.23 -8.36 -12.67
N PRO A 11 9.49 -8.16 -11.36
CA PRO A 11 9.18 -6.90 -10.69
C PRO A 11 9.90 -5.71 -11.34
N GLN A 12 9.17 -4.62 -11.56
CA GLN A 12 9.65 -3.38 -12.14
C GLN A 12 9.74 -2.29 -11.07
N LEU A 13 10.93 -1.80 -10.81
CA LEU A 13 11.19 -0.77 -9.80
C LEU A 13 11.69 0.52 -10.49
N ALA A 14 10.93 1.60 -10.37
CA ALA A 14 11.33 2.91 -10.87
C ALA A 14 12.41 3.57 -10.00
N THR A 15 12.94 4.68 -10.48
CA THR A 15 13.97 5.45 -9.77
C THR A 15 13.54 5.82 -8.36
N GLY A 16 14.39 5.59 -7.37
CA GLY A 16 14.14 5.90 -5.97
C GLY A 16 13.24 4.90 -5.24
N ALA A 17 12.66 3.92 -5.93
CA ALA A 17 11.93 2.85 -5.26
C ALA A 17 12.86 2.07 -4.32
N TRP A 18 12.34 1.67 -3.15
CA TRP A 18 13.10 0.99 -2.12
C TRP A 18 12.33 -0.19 -1.51
N VAL A 19 13.01 -1.30 -1.32
CA VAL A 19 12.49 -2.50 -0.68
C VAL A 19 13.42 -2.88 0.47
N ALA A 20 12.88 -3.06 1.67
CA ALA A 20 13.63 -3.53 2.83
C ALA A 20 14.20 -4.94 2.57
N ASP A 21 15.31 -5.30 3.24
CA ASP A 21 16.02 -6.55 3.00
C ASP A 21 15.21 -7.81 3.35
N SER A 22 14.33 -7.73 4.34
CA SER A 22 13.43 -8.81 4.75
C SER A 22 12.06 -8.80 4.07
N ALA A 23 11.75 -7.78 3.25
CA ALA A 23 10.53 -7.77 2.46
C ALA A 23 10.69 -8.65 1.20
N GLN A 24 9.58 -9.24 0.74
CA GLN A 24 9.52 -10.11 -0.44
C GLN A 24 8.69 -9.43 -1.52
N VAL A 25 9.24 -9.22 -2.72
CA VAL A 25 8.53 -8.68 -3.88
C VAL A 25 8.66 -9.68 -5.02
N ILE A 26 7.54 -10.26 -5.47
CA ILE A 26 7.53 -11.46 -6.32
C ILE A 26 6.58 -11.25 -7.51
N GLY A 27 7.03 -11.57 -8.73
CA GLY A 27 6.20 -11.63 -9.93
C GLY A 27 5.89 -10.25 -10.55
N ASP A 28 4.70 -10.06 -11.14
CA ASP A 28 4.31 -8.81 -11.81
C ASP A 28 3.95 -7.71 -10.79
N VAL A 29 4.98 -7.11 -10.22
CA VAL A 29 4.86 -5.98 -9.29
C VAL A 29 5.50 -4.74 -9.91
N ARG A 30 4.77 -3.63 -9.97
CA ARG A 30 5.20 -2.36 -10.54
C ARG A 30 5.29 -1.31 -9.44
N MET A 31 6.51 -0.93 -9.10
CA MET A 31 6.80 0.09 -8.08
C MET A 31 7.20 1.40 -8.75
N ALA A 32 6.37 2.43 -8.60
CA ALA A 32 6.62 3.75 -9.16
C ALA A 32 7.69 4.53 -8.36
N GLU A 33 8.03 5.73 -8.84
CA GLU A 33 9.07 6.58 -8.28
C GLU A 33 8.90 6.82 -6.77
N ASN A 34 10.00 6.64 -6.00
CA ASN A 34 10.09 6.79 -4.54
C ASN A 34 9.10 5.93 -3.73
N SER A 35 8.38 4.98 -4.36
CA SER A 35 7.57 4.03 -3.59
C SER A 35 8.46 3.15 -2.71
N ASN A 36 7.93 2.69 -1.56
CA ASN A 36 8.76 1.94 -0.63
C ASN A 36 7.99 0.85 0.11
N VAL A 37 8.65 -0.30 0.29
CA VAL A 37 8.12 -1.51 0.94
C VAL A 37 9.01 -1.88 2.12
N TRP A 38 8.41 -2.00 3.30
CA TRP A 38 9.08 -2.11 4.58
C TRP A 38 9.22 -3.56 5.06
N PHE A 39 9.85 -3.74 6.22
CA PHE A 39 10.33 -5.03 6.70
C PHE A 39 9.21 -6.07 6.88
N GLY A 40 9.50 -7.32 6.51
CA GLY A 40 8.58 -8.45 6.65
C GLY A 40 7.33 -8.40 5.76
N THR A 41 7.22 -7.40 4.88
CA THR A 41 6.09 -7.28 3.95
C THR A 41 6.25 -8.26 2.78
N VAL A 42 5.13 -8.88 2.37
CA VAL A 42 5.06 -9.72 1.18
C VAL A 42 4.16 -9.07 0.12
N VAL A 43 4.72 -8.83 -1.07
CA VAL A 43 4.00 -8.35 -2.25
C VAL A 43 4.12 -9.41 -3.32
N ARG A 44 3.02 -10.14 -3.61
CA ARG A 44 3.05 -11.30 -4.51
C ARG A 44 2.08 -11.13 -5.68
N GLY A 45 2.64 -10.75 -6.83
CA GLY A 45 1.95 -10.60 -8.12
C GLY A 45 2.15 -11.82 -9.03
N ASP A 46 1.73 -12.99 -8.56
CA ASP A 46 1.84 -14.25 -9.29
C ASP A 46 0.60 -14.56 -10.13
N SER A 47 -0.54 -13.99 -9.77
CA SER A 47 -1.83 -14.25 -10.40
C SER A 47 -2.36 -13.04 -11.17
N GLU A 48 -2.03 -11.83 -10.73
CA GLU A 48 -2.45 -10.57 -11.36
C GLU A 48 -1.46 -9.45 -10.97
N THR A 49 -1.44 -8.37 -11.75
CA THR A 49 -0.55 -7.22 -11.53
C THR A 49 -0.82 -6.51 -10.20
N ILE A 50 0.25 -6.18 -9.48
CA ILE A 50 0.22 -5.27 -8.33
C ILE A 50 0.95 -3.98 -8.68
N THR A 51 0.27 -2.83 -8.56
CA THR A 51 0.86 -1.51 -8.81
C THR A 51 0.94 -0.70 -7.52
N ILE A 52 2.11 -0.14 -7.23
CA ILE A 52 2.34 0.78 -6.10
C ILE A 52 2.75 2.14 -6.68
N GLY A 53 1.89 3.14 -6.50
CA GLY A 53 2.04 4.49 -7.06
C GLY A 53 3.20 5.29 -6.45
N LYS A 54 3.46 6.47 -7.01
CA LYS A 54 4.56 7.35 -6.61
C LYS A 54 4.47 7.77 -5.15
N ASN A 55 5.60 7.81 -4.47
CA ASN A 55 5.74 8.20 -3.07
C ASN A 55 4.90 7.37 -2.09
N SER A 56 4.27 6.28 -2.54
CA SER A 56 3.45 5.43 -1.68
C SER A 56 4.32 4.48 -0.86
N ASN A 57 3.85 4.17 0.34
CA ASN A 57 4.56 3.29 1.26
C ASN A 57 3.69 2.13 1.71
N VAL A 58 4.30 0.94 1.78
CA VAL A 58 3.71 -0.27 2.34
C VAL A 58 4.53 -0.67 3.55
N GLN A 59 3.97 -0.44 4.74
CA GLN A 59 4.69 -0.56 6.01
C GLN A 59 4.88 -2.01 6.44
N ASP A 60 5.54 -2.19 7.58
CA ASP A 60 6.03 -3.49 8.02
C ASP A 60 4.94 -4.54 8.19
N GLY A 61 5.22 -5.78 7.78
CA GLY A 61 4.37 -6.95 7.98
C GLY A 61 3.09 -6.97 7.15
N CYS A 62 2.97 -6.14 6.12
CA CYS A 62 1.82 -6.16 5.22
C CYS A 62 1.83 -7.39 4.30
N VAL A 63 0.64 -7.78 3.82
CA VAL A 63 0.47 -8.80 2.79
C VAL A 63 -0.37 -8.24 1.65
N LEU A 64 0.20 -8.21 0.45
CA LEU A 64 -0.41 -7.72 -0.78
C LEU A 64 -0.49 -8.85 -1.80
N HIS A 65 -1.70 -9.16 -2.25
CA HIS A 65 -1.95 -10.18 -3.25
C HIS A 65 -3.11 -9.79 -4.17
N ALA A 66 -3.30 -10.51 -5.26
CA ALA A 66 -4.37 -10.27 -6.22
C ALA A 66 -4.78 -11.58 -6.89
N ASP A 67 -6.08 -11.75 -7.12
CA ASP A 67 -6.63 -12.88 -7.87
C ASP A 67 -6.74 -12.55 -9.37
N PRO A 68 -6.79 -13.55 -10.27
CA PRO A 68 -6.95 -13.33 -11.70
C PRO A 68 -8.12 -12.41 -12.04
N GLY A 69 -7.87 -11.36 -12.84
CA GLY A 69 -8.88 -10.37 -13.25
C GLY A 69 -9.20 -9.31 -12.18
N LEU A 70 -8.53 -9.33 -11.03
CA LEU A 70 -8.73 -8.37 -9.93
C LEU A 70 -7.37 -7.77 -9.51
N PRO A 71 -6.78 -6.84 -10.31
CA PRO A 71 -5.49 -6.25 -10.00
C PRO A 71 -5.53 -5.46 -8.68
N LEU A 72 -4.39 -5.43 -7.99
CA LEU A 72 -4.22 -4.56 -6.85
C LEU A 72 -3.58 -3.24 -7.27
N ILE A 73 -4.32 -2.14 -7.09
CA ILE A 73 -3.87 -0.80 -7.50
C ILE A 73 -3.78 0.10 -6.27
N ILE A 74 -2.58 0.53 -5.94
CA ILE A 74 -2.30 1.55 -4.93
C ILE A 74 -1.91 2.82 -5.68
N GLY A 75 -2.69 3.90 -5.51
CA GLY A 75 -2.47 5.20 -6.12
C GLY A 75 -1.21 5.91 -5.61
N ASP A 76 -1.04 7.17 -5.99
CA ASP A 76 0.08 8.00 -5.58
C ASP A 76 -0.09 8.55 -4.16
N ASN A 77 1.02 8.71 -3.43
CA ASN A 77 1.06 9.26 -2.06
C ASN A 77 0.19 8.50 -1.04
N VAL A 78 -0.08 7.22 -1.27
CA VAL A 78 -0.84 6.35 -0.37
C VAL A 78 0.07 5.86 0.76
N SER A 79 -0.49 5.81 1.97
CA SER A 79 0.18 5.18 3.11
C SER A 79 -0.58 3.92 3.53
N VAL A 80 0.06 2.77 3.41
CA VAL A 80 -0.47 1.48 3.88
C VAL A 80 0.22 1.16 5.20
N GLY A 81 -0.52 1.24 6.30
CA GLY A 81 -0.05 1.06 7.67
C GLY A 81 0.43 -0.36 7.95
N HIS A 82 1.10 -0.53 9.09
CA HIS A 82 1.66 -1.83 9.47
C HIS A 82 0.61 -2.94 9.51
N GLN A 83 0.99 -4.17 9.11
CA GLN A 83 0.16 -5.39 9.18
C GLN A 83 -1.18 -5.29 8.40
N VAL A 84 -1.27 -4.45 7.39
CA VAL A 84 -2.44 -4.35 6.52
C VAL A 84 -2.46 -5.52 5.53
N MET A 85 -3.65 -6.05 5.26
CA MET A 85 -3.90 -6.96 4.16
C MET A 85 -4.65 -6.22 3.04
N LEU A 86 -4.08 -6.18 1.83
CA LEU A 86 -4.76 -5.73 0.62
C LEU A 86 -4.85 -6.88 -0.38
N HIS A 87 -6.05 -7.13 -0.88
CA HIS A 87 -6.29 -8.22 -1.82
C HIS A 87 -7.18 -7.76 -2.98
N GLY A 88 -6.63 -7.74 -4.22
CA GLY A 88 -7.36 -7.44 -5.44
C GLY A 88 -8.25 -6.18 -5.39
N CYS A 89 -7.74 -5.08 -4.83
CA CYS A 89 -8.52 -3.86 -4.57
C CYS A 89 -7.87 -2.61 -5.16
N THR A 90 -8.60 -1.51 -5.18
CA THR A 90 -8.09 -0.19 -5.60
C THR A 90 -8.09 0.78 -4.45
N VAL A 91 -6.96 1.45 -4.23
CA VAL A 91 -6.79 2.51 -3.23
C VAL A 91 -6.42 3.81 -3.93
N GLY A 92 -7.27 4.82 -3.84
CA GLY A 92 -7.10 6.13 -4.47
C GLY A 92 -5.99 6.96 -3.84
N ASP A 93 -5.49 7.94 -4.60
CA ASP A 93 -4.36 8.80 -4.24
C ASP A 93 -4.53 9.47 -2.87
N GLY A 94 -3.43 9.65 -2.14
CA GLY A 94 -3.41 10.36 -0.87
C GLY A 94 -4.11 9.67 0.30
N THR A 95 -4.59 8.44 0.11
CA THR A 95 -5.36 7.68 1.12
C THR A 95 -4.44 7.04 2.16
N LEU A 96 -4.91 6.99 3.40
CA LEU A 96 -4.33 6.22 4.50
C LEU A 96 -5.15 4.97 4.76
N ILE A 97 -4.53 3.80 4.63
CA ILE A 97 -5.04 2.54 5.17
C ILE A 97 -4.34 2.32 6.51
N ALA A 98 -5.06 2.41 7.61
CA ALA A 98 -4.46 2.35 8.94
C ALA A 98 -4.12 0.92 9.37
N ILE A 99 -3.38 0.81 10.47
CA ILE A 99 -2.76 -0.42 10.99
C ILE A 99 -3.75 -1.58 11.07
N GLY A 100 -3.38 -2.74 10.53
CA GLY A 100 -4.14 -3.99 10.63
C GLY A 100 -5.47 -4.01 9.89
N ALA A 101 -5.76 -3.02 9.03
CA ALA A 101 -6.96 -3.06 8.21
C ALA A 101 -6.88 -4.14 7.13
N ILE A 102 -8.05 -4.65 6.72
CA ILE A 102 -8.21 -5.66 5.67
C ILE A 102 -9.10 -5.08 4.57
N VAL A 103 -8.63 -5.12 3.32
CA VAL A 103 -9.40 -4.67 2.15
C VAL A 103 -9.43 -5.79 1.12
N LEU A 104 -10.63 -6.27 0.79
CA LEU A 104 -10.85 -7.47 0.00
C LEU A 104 -11.14 -7.17 -1.48
N ASN A 105 -11.25 -8.24 -2.28
CA ASN A 105 -11.39 -8.24 -3.73
C ASN A 105 -12.43 -7.26 -4.27
N GLY A 106 -12.06 -6.52 -5.32
CA GLY A 106 -12.95 -5.60 -6.01
C GLY A 106 -13.37 -4.36 -5.20
N ALA A 107 -12.86 -4.22 -3.96
CA ALA A 107 -13.15 -3.01 -3.19
C ALA A 107 -12.42 -1.79 -3.79
N VAL A 108 -13.10 -0.64 -3.77
CA VAL A 108 -12.56 0.63 -4.26
C VAL A 108 -12.64 1.67 -3.13
N ILE A 109 -11.49 2.11 -2.68
CA ILE A 109 -11.35 3.23 -1.74
C ILE A 109 -11.01 4.48 -2.54
N GLY A 110 -11.81 5.53 -2.40
CA GLY A 110 -11.60 6.82 -3.06
C GLY A 110 -10.30 7.52 -2.64
N LYS A 111 -10.07 8.71 -3.18
CA LYS A 111 -8.89 9.54 -2.88
C LYS A 111 -9.03 10.22 -1.52
N ASN A 112 -7.89 10.52 -0.90
CA ASN A 112 -7.80 11.26 0.35
C ASN A 112 -8.71 10.71 1.47
N CYS A 113 -8.88 9.38 1.51
CA CYS A 113 -9.64 8.68 2.53
C CYS A 113 -8.76 8.26 3.72
N ILE A 114 -9.43 7.93 4.82
CA ILE A 114 -8.83 7.19 5.93
C ILE A 114 -9.63 5.91 6.15
N VAL A 115 -9.01 4.75 5.94
CA VAL A 115 -9.53 3.48 6.43
C VAL A 115 -8.95 3.25 7.83
N GLY A 116 -9.81 3.20 8.84
CA GLY A 116 -9.41 3.12 10.25
C GLY A 116 -8.70 1.81 10.60
N ALA A 117 -7.96 1.81 11.70
CA ALA A 117 -7.24 0.63 12.16
C ALA A 117 -8.19 -0.57 12.40
N ALA A 118 -7.74 -1.78 12.03
CA ALA A 118 -8.51 -3.03 12.11
C ALA A 118 -9.87 -3.01 11.39
N ALA A 119 -10.10 -2.07 10.47
CA ALA A 119 -11.32 -2.08 9.66
C ALA A 119 -11.33 -3.24 8.66
N LEU A 120 -12.51 -3.83 8.44
CA LEU A 120 -12.73 -4.85 7.42
C LEU A 120 -13.58 -4.29 6.27
N VAL A 121 -12.93 -3.99 5.15
CA VAL A 121 -13.60 -3.64 3.89
C VAL A 121 -13.89 -4.91 3.11
N THR A 122 -15.17 -5.26 3.02
CA THR A 122 -15.62 -6.46 2.32
C THR A 122 -15.58 -6.29 0.80
N GLU A 123 -15.64 -7.41 0.09
CA GLU A 123 -15.56 -7.46 -1.37
C GLU A 123 -16.54 -6.52 -2.07
N GLY A 124 -16.09 -5.93 -3.17
CA GLY A 124 -16.88 -5.08 -4.07
C GLY A 124 -17.40 -3.78 -3.44
N LYS A 125 -16.99 -3.42 -2.24
CA LYS A 125 -17.40 -2.15 -1.62
C LYS A 125 -16.71 -0.97 -2.26
N VAL A 126 -17.49 0.08 -2.54
CA VAL A 126 -17.01 1.35 -3.11
C VAL A 126 -17.23 2.47 -2.09
N PHE A 127 -16.17 3.21 -1.80
CA PHE A 127 -16.20 4.35 -0.87
C PHE A 127 -15.80 5.63 -1.61
N PRO A 128 -16.57 6.74 -1.45
CA PRO A 128 -16.26 8.00 -2.13
C PRO A 128 -15.02 8.67 -1.56
N ASP A 129 -14.47 9.60 -2.33
CA ASP A 129 -13.32 10.42 -1.94
C ASP A 129 -13.56 11.14 -0.59
N GLY A 130 -12.49 11.41 0.15
CA GLY A 130 -12.54 12.16 1.41
C GLY A 130 -13.25 11.47 2.57
N SER A 131 -13.47 10.15 2.51
CA SER A 131 -14.21 9.41 3.52
C SER A 131 -13.37 8.96 4.71
N MET A 132 -13.93 9.08 5.92
CA MET A 132 -13.51 8.34 7.12
C MET A 132 -14.26 7.02 7.16
N ILE A 133 -13.56 5.90 6.99
CA ILE A 133 -14.11 4.55 6.83
C ILE A 133 -13.67 3.71 8.02
N MET A 134 -14.59 3.14 8.81
CA MET A 134 -14.26 2.38 10.02
C MET A 134 -15.20 1.21 10.24
N GLY A 135 -14.76 0.24 11.03
CA GLY A 135 -15.56 -0.88 11.54
C GLY A 135 -15.34 -2.20 10.81
N SER A 136 -16.00 -3.24 11.29
CA SER A 136 -15.99 -4.61 10.72
C SER A 136 -17.43 -5.16 10.74
N PRO A 137 -18.14 -5.14 9.58
CA PRO A 137 -17.75 -4.59 8.28
C PRO A 137 -17.65 -3.06 8.28
N ALA A 138 -16.74 -2.53 7.46
CA ALA A 138 -16.44 -1.11 7.40
C ALA A 138 -17.58 -0.29 6.74
N LYS A 139 -17.78 0.93 7.26
CA LYS A 139 -18.78 1.91 6.76
C LYS A 139 -18.17 3.32 6.76
N VAL A 140 -18.73 4.20 5.92
CA VAL A 140 -18.42 5.64 6.01
C VAL A 140 -18.99 6.17 7.32
N MET A 141 -18.13 6.75 8.15
CA MET A 141 -18.51 7.38 9.41
C MET A 141 -18.80 8.87 9.23
N ARG A 142 -18.00 9.53 8.39
CA ARG A 142 -18.13 10.95 8.06
C ARG A 142 -17.22 11.31 6.89
N GLU A 143 -17.37 12.49 6.37
CA GLU A 143 -16.42 13.12 5.46
C GLU A 143 -15.24 13.72 6.25
N LEU A 144 -14.04 13.70 5.67
CA LEU A 144 -12.85 14.33 6.21
C LEU A 144 -12.83 15.82 5.86
N SER A 145 -12.42 16.69 6.79
CA SER A 145 -12.19 18.09 6.47
C SER A 145 -11.03 18.26 5.47
N ALA A 146 -11.02 19.38 4.74
CA ALA A 146 -9.94 19.70 3.81
C ALA A 146 -8.54 19.69 4.48
N GLU A 147 -8.47 20.15 5.74
CA GLU A 147 -7.24 20.12 6.53
C GLU A 147 -6.79 18.69 6.85
N GLN A 148 -7.73 17.81 7.23
CA GLN A 148 -7.43 16.40 7.48
C GLN A 148 -6.93 15.72 6.20
N GLN A 149 -7.58 15.93 5.06
CA GLN A 149 -7.16 15.38 3.78
C GLN A 149 -5.76 15.87 3.39
N ALA A 150 -5.48 17.17 3.51
CA ALA A 150 -4.16 17.73 3.23
C ALA A 150 -3.07 17.17 4.15
N GLY A 151 -3.40 16.90 5.40
CA GLY A 151 -2.50 16.32 6.41
C GLY A 151 -1.99 14.92 6.05
N LEU A 152 -2.75 14.13 5.30
CA LEU A 152 -2.38 12.77 4.91
C LEU A 152 -1.08 12.71 4.10
N LEU A 153 -0.81 13.72 3.27
CA LEU A 153 0.41 13.80 2.46
C LEU A 153 1.69 13.86 3.32
N ASN A 154 1.60 14.29 4.57
CA ASN A 154 2.78 14.36 5.43
C ASN A 154 3.30 12.97 5.79
N ILE A 155 2.40 11.96 5.85
CA ILE A 155 2.79 10.58 6.15
C ILE A 155 3.63 10.03 4.99
N SER A 156 3.16 10.16 3.75
CA SER A 156 3.90 9.66 2.58
C SER A 156 5.24 10.36 2.42
N LYS A 157 5.32 11.68 2.60
CA LYS A 157 6.58 12.46 2.58
C LYS A 157 7.56 11.96 3.65
N HIS A 158 7.07 11.69 4.86
CA HIS A 158 7.89 11.13 5.94
C HIS A 158 8.50 9.79 5.54
N TYR A 159 7.70 8.88 4.96
CA TYR A 159 8.18 7.55 4.55
C TYR A 159 9.13 7.61 3.37
N VAL A 160 8.96 8.52 2.42
CA VAL A 160 9.95 8.76 1.35
C VAL A 160 11.30 9.22 1.92
N ALA A 161 11.28 10.17 2.87
CA ALA A 161 12.51 10.61 3.55
C ALA A 161 13.16 9.48 4.36
N ASN A 162 12.34 8.70 5.06
CA ASN A 162 12.80 7.57 5.86
C ASN A 162 13.42 6.46 4.98
N ALA A 163 12.81 6.11 3.86
CA ALA A 163 13.36 5.12 2.92
C ALA A 163 14.75 5.55 2.41
N LYS A 164 14.94 6.83 2.07
CA LYS A 164 16.25 7.39 1.71
C LYS A 164 17.27 7.26 2.85
N ARG A 165 16.86 7.56 4.09
CA ARG A 165 17.71 7.41 5.29
C ARG A 165 18.11 5.95 5.51
N PHE A 166 17.17 5.02 5.43
CA PHE A 166 17.44 3.58 5.60
C PHE A 166 18.35 3.05 4.49
N LYS A 167 18.09 3.43 3.23
CA LYS A 167 18.94 3.06 2.10
C LYS A 167 20.40 3.50 2.28
N ALA A 168 20.62 4.68 2.88
CA ALA A 168 21.97 5.24 3.07
C ALA A 168 22.65 4.74 4.35
N GLY A 169 21.90 4.50 5.43
CA GLY A 169 22.47 4.35 6.77
C GLY A 169 22.25 3.00 7.45
N LEU A 170 21.34 2.14 6.95
CA LEU A 170 21.08 0.84 7.57
C LEU A 170 22.28 -0.09 7.36
N LYS A 171 22.80 -0.64 8.45
CA LYS A 171 23.91 -1.61 8.43
C LYS A 171 23.53 -2.81 9.30
N LYS A 172 23.66 -4.02 8.72
CA LYS A 172 23.56 -5.26 9.49
C LYS A 172 24.83 -5.38 10.35
N ILE A 173 24.66 -5.65 11.65
CA ILE A 173 25.77 -5.73 12.62
C ILE A 173 26.04 -7.15 13.14
N SER A 174 25.21 -8.13 12.76
CA SER A 174 25.39 -9.56 13.10
C SER A 174 24.66 -10.44 12.10
#